data_e0e358a0722287107396b062fc1602a0
#
_entry.id   e0e358a0722287107396b062fc1602a0
#
_cell.length_a   1.000
_cell.length_b   1.000
_cell.length_c   1.000
_cell.angle_alpha   90.00
_cell.angle_beta   90.00
_cell.angle_gamma   90.00
#
_symmetry.space_group_name_H-M   'P 1'
#
loop_
_entity.id
_entity.type
_entity.pdbx_description
1 polymer ?
#
loop_
_entity_poly.entity_id
_entity_poly.type
_entity_poly.pdbx_seq_one_letter_code
_entity_poly.pdbx_strand_id
1 'polypeptide(L)'
;MKNLLLFLSLLLFSCSDNIFNPDKIETDSNQPMARSTDDVTDEPGDLPPPMIVGGEEVDPACPNCKYPFMVSLRYGGGHWCGGSLVRDKWVITAAHCVEGVSENSLQVKIGLHNVNSTSGNVTRNVADIIVHPQYSSNSLNNDYAILELSSPVTTFEPIQLITENSHDDEPVMATTMGWGATYEGDWNGSTYLMEVDVPIDESCGNIGNQVTNNMVCAGDNNGGEDSCQGDSGGPLIMTNDEGEYELIGVVSWGYG
;
A
#
# COMPACT_ATOMS: atom_id res chain seq x y z
N MET A 1 27.43 -6.08 -14.16
CA MET A 1 26.67 -6.09 -12.91
C MET A 1 27.09 -4.88 -12.07
N LYS A 2 26.77 -3.69 -12.56
CA LYS A 2 26.93 -2.42 -11.85
C LYS A 2 25.91 -1.52 -12.52
N ASN A 3 24.75 -1.38 -11.94
CA ASN A 3 23.74 -0.33 -12.08
C ASN A 3 22.38 -0.95 -11.71
N LEU A 4 22.26 -1.33 -10.46
CA LEU A 4 20.97 -1.73 -9.92
C LEU A 4 20.93 -1.13 -8.50
N LEU A 5 20.57 0.12 -8.37
CA LEU A 5 20.28 0.73 -7.07
C LEU A 5 20.05 2.24 -7.24
N LEU A 6 18.93 2.61 -7.82
CA LEU A 6 18.28 3.87 -7.51
C LEU A 6 16.84 3.51 -7.14
N PHE A 7 16.61 3.15 -5.89
CA PHE A 7 15.28 2.97 -5.36
C PHE A 7 14.96 4.13 -4.44
N LEU A 8 13.97 4.87 -4.81
CA LEU A 8 13.28 5.81 -3.94
C LEU A 8 12.35 5.02 -3.02
N SER A 9 12.51 5.15 -1.70
CA SER A 9 11.46 4.78 -0.77
C SER A 9 10.40 5.86 -0.77
N LEU A 10 9.15 5.46 -0.82
CA LEU A 10 8.00 6.33 -0.94
C LEU A 10 7.51 6.78 0.42
N LEU A 11 7.11 8.04 0.50
CA LEU A 11 6.28 8.60 1.56
C LEU A 11 4.86 8.73 1.05
N LEU A 12 3.93 8.16 1.78
CA LEU A 12 2.51 8.44 1.59
C LEU A 12 1.99 9.14 2.85
N PHE A 13 1.11 10.09 2.69
CA PHE A 13 0.37 10.68 3.78
C PHE A 13 -0.60 9.64 4.31
N SER A 14 -0.51 9.25 5.56
CA SER A 14 -1.32 8.20 6.13
C SER A 14 -2.38 8.74 7.08
N CYS A 15 -3.40 7.93 7.32
CA CYS A 15 -4.46 8.17 8.30
C CYS A 15 -3.94 8.73 9.64
N SER A 16 -4.58 9.77 10.14
CA SER A 16 -4.20 10.51 11.34
C SER A 16 -4.26 9.68 12.62
N ASP A 17 -3.15 9.54 13.31
CA ASP A 17 -3.14 9.09 14.70
C ASP A 17 -3.51 10.26 15.62
N ASN A 18 -4.80 10.41 15.90
CA ASN A 18 -5.20 11.27 17.01
C ASN A 18 -4.71 10.66 18.33
N ILE A 19 -3.68 11.27 18.91
CA ILE A 19 -3.23 10.97 20.26
C ILE A 19 -4.43 11.15 21.20
N PHE A 20 -4.94 10.04 21.72
CA PHE A 20 -6.01 10.00 22.71
C PHE A 20 -5.62 10.84 23.92
N ASN A 21 -6.24 11.99 24.10
CA ASN A 21 -6.11 12.81 25.32
C ASN A 21 -7.23 12.42 26.28
N PRO A 22 -6.95 11.70 27.40
CA PRO A 22 -7.98 11.17 28.30
C PRO A 22 -8.67 12.23 29.18
N ASP A 23 -8.33 13.51 29.07
CA ASP A 23 -8.78 14.56 30.01
C ASP A 23 -9.98 15.39 29.52
N LYS A 24 -10.71 14.97 28.50
CA LYS A 24 -11.96 15.63 28.08
C LYS A 24 -13.13 14.65 28.01
N ILE A 25 -13.61 14.19 29.17
CA ILE A 25 -14.95 13.64 29.31
C ILE A 25 -15.81 14.70 29.98
N GLU A 26 -16.48 15.53 29.22
CA GLU A 26 -17.64 16.29 29.69
C GLU A 26 -18.87 15.42 29.46
N THR A 27 -19.43 14.95 30.58
CA THR A 27 -20.73 14.28 30.63
C THR A 27 -21.82 15.34 30.63
N ASP A 28 -22.51 15.55 29.52
CA ASP A 28 -23.79 16.27 29.53
C ASP A 28 -24.95 15.27 29.46
N SER A 29 -25.55 15.06 30.65
CA SER A 29 -26.75 14.27 30.85
C SER A 29 -27.93 15.22 30.89
N ASN A 30 -28.61 15.46 29.74
CA ASN A 30 -30.04 15.85 29.71
C ASN A 30 -30.50 16.23 28.29
N GLN A 31 -31.05 15.25 27.59
CA GLN A 31 -32.09 15.52 26.58
C GLN A 31 -33.05 14.30 26.50
N PRO A 32 -34.36 14.49 26.49
CA PRO A 32 -35.32 13.38 26.46
C PRO A 32 -35.54 12.87 25.03
N MET A 33 -35.69 11.54 24.93
CA MET A 33 -36.06 10.83 23.71
C MET A 33 -37.43 11.28 23.21
N ALA A 34 -37.47 11.79 21.98
CA ALA A 34 -38.70 11.86 21.20
C ALA A 34 -38.69 10.72 20.15
N ARG A 35 -39.61 9.79 20.29
CA ARG A 35 -39.86 8.67 19.40
C ARG A 35 -40.78 9.16 18.27
N SER A 36 -40.24 9.29 17.06
CA SER A 36 -41.06 9.44 15.86
C SER A 36 -41.06 8.12 15.08
N THR A 37 -42.24 7.55 14.95
CA THR A 37 -42.53 6.42 14.09
C THR A 37 -42.99 7.01 12.76
N ASP A 38 -42.10 7.05 11.76
CA ASP A 38 -42.48 7.27 10.38
C ASP A 38 -41.65 6.31 9.50
N ASP A 39 -42.41 5.43 8.89
CA ASP A 39 -42.28 4.70 7.63
C ASP A 39 -40.88 4.61 7.02
N VAL A 40 -40.19 3.53 7.33
CA VAL A 40 -38.94 3.14 6.65
C VAL A 40 -39.31 2.26 5.47
N THR A 41 -39.37 2.87 4.28
CA THR A 41 -39.28 2.09 3.04
C THR A 41 -37.83 1.59 2.92
N ASP A 42 -37.63 0.27 3.06
CA ASP A 42 -36.40 -0.42 2.76
C ASP A 42 -36.09 -0.32 1.26
N GLU A 43 -35.44 0.79 0.87
CA GLU A 43 -34.56 0.78 -0.29
C GLU A 43 -33.26 0.08 0.15
N PRO A 44 -32.66 -0.81 -0.67
CA PRO A 44 -31.36 -1.37 -0.36
C PRO A 44 -30.37 -0.21 -0.30
N GLY A 45 -30.02 0.20 0.91
CA GLY A 45 -29.10 1.30 1.17
C GLY A 45 -27.79 1.02 0.44
N ASP A 46 -27.37 1.99 -0.38
CA ASP A 46 -26.02 2.07 -0.89
C ASP A 46 -25.06 1.90 0.30
N LEU A 47 -24.43 0.73 0.38
CA LEU A 47 -23.27 0.55 1.24
C LEU A 47 -22.22 1.54 0.70
N PRO A 48 -21.60 2.36 1.55
CA PRO A 48 -20.51 3.20 1.09
C PRO A 48 -19.48 2.31 0.40
N PRO A 49 -18.95 2.70 -0.77
CA PRO A 49 -17.97 1.91 -1.47
C PRO A 49 -16.78 1.63 -0.55
N PRO A 50 -16.23 0.42 -0.56
CA PRO A 50 -15.01 0.12 0.18
C PRO A 50 -13.87 0.98 -0.39
N MET A 51 -13.08 1.63 0.48
CA MET A 51 -12.05 2.57 0.04
C MET A 51 -10.74 2.32 0.80
N ILE A 52 -9.58 2.20 0.09
CA ILE A 52 -8.38 3.00 0.39
C ILE A 52 -8.93 4.41 0.54
N VAL A 53 -8.47 5.24 1.43
CA VAL A 53 -9.10 6.56 1.63
C VAL A 53 -9.21 7.24 0.27
N GLY A 54 -10.44 7.43 -0.24
CA GLY A 54 -10.70 7.99 -1.56
C GLY A 54 -10.55 7.03 -2.77
N GLY A 55 -10.14 5.76 -2.57
CA GLY A 55 -9.87 4.83 -3.67
C GLY A 55 -11.06 3.98 -4.12
N GLU A 56 -10.85 3.14 -5.11
CA GLU A 56 -11.83 2.24 -5.68
C GLU A 56 -11.35 0.78 -5.71
N GLU A 57 -12.27 -0.15 -5.83
CA GLU A 57 -11.93 -1.57 -5.99
C GLU A 57 -11.32 -1.80 -7.36
N VAL A 58 -10.18 -2.52 -7.40
CA VAL A 58 -9.45 -2.81 -8.65
C VAL A 58 -10.28 -3.64 -9.61
N ASP A 59 -10.47 -3.16 -10.83
CA ASP A 59 -11.13 -3.89 -11.92
C ASP A 59 -10.28 -3.80 -13.22
N PRO A 60 -10.02 -4.91 -13.89
CA PRO A 60 -10.50 -6.26 -13.62
C PRO A 60 -9.75 -6.99 -12.52
N ALA A 61 -10.52 -7.78 -11.74
CA ALA A 61 -9.97 -8.72 -10.80
C ALA A 61 -9.21 -9.87 -11.50
N CYS A 62 -8.30 -10.56 -10.76
CA CYS A 62 -7.65 -11.75 -11.29
C CYS A 62 -8.66 -12.88 -11.64
N PRO A 63 -8.47 -13.69 -12.71
CA PRO A 63 -7.17 -13.94 -13.39
C PRO A 63 -6.78 -12.94 -14.49
N ASN A 64 -7.63 -12.03 -14.92
CA ASN A 64 -7.30 -10.98 -15.90
C ASN A 64 -6.75 -9.72 -15.20
N CYS A 65 -5.99 -9.91 -14.15
CA CYS A 65 -5.55 -8.88 -13.21
C CYS A 65 -5.06 -7.61 -13.87
N LYS A 66 -5.58 -6.47 -13.44
CA LYS A 66 -5.03 -5.15 -13.75
C LYS A 66 -3.57 -5.04 -13.24
N TYR A 67 -3.30 -5.62 -12.05
CA TYR A 67 -1.98 -5.60 -11.41
C TYR A 67 -1.49 -7.01 -11.09
N PRO A 68 -0.99 -7.77 -12.09
CA PRO A 68 -0.57 -9.15 -11.91
C PRO A 68 0.65 -9.31 -11.00
N PHE A 69 1.42 -8.24 -10.82
CA PHE A 69 2.61 -8.18 -9.99
C PHE A 69 2.33 -7.93 -8.50
N MET A 70 1.07 -7.61 -8.13
CA MET A 70 0.73 -7.29 -6.74
C MET A 70 0.92 -8.50 -5.83
N VAL A 71 1.60 -8.29 -4.71
CA VAL A 71 1.96 -9.31 -3.74
C VAL A 71 1.32 -9.02 -2.39
N SER A 72 0.69 -10.03 -1.78
CA SER A 72 0.35 -10.04 -0.36
C SER A 72 1.45 -10.79 0.39
N LEU A 73 2.24 -10.08 1.20
CA LEU A 73 3.18 -10.66 2.14
C LEU A 73 2.41 -11.17 3.36
N ARG A 74 2.65 -12.44 3.74
CA ARG A 74 1.89 -13.14 4.78
C ARG A 74 2.78 -13.44 5.96
N TYR A 75 2.35 -13.03 7.15
CA TYR A 75 2.96 -13.37 8.43
C TYR A 75 1.91 -13.89 9.42
N GLY A 76 2.20 -14.98 10.13
CA GLY A 76 1.21 -15.59 11.02
C GLY A 76 -0.07 -16.11 10.32
N GLY A 77 -0.03 -16.28 8.98
CA GLY A 77 -1.15 -16.74 8.15
C GLY A 77 -2.08 -15.64 7.65
N GLY A 78 -1.98 -14.40 8.17
CA GLY A 78 -2.72 -13.21 7.72
C GLY A 78 -1.95 -12.38 6.69
N HIS A 79 -2.64 -11.43 6.04
CA HIS A 79 -2.00 -10.35 5.31
C HIS A 79 -1.24 -9.47 6.31
N TRP A 80 -0.02 -9.08 5.95
CA TRP A 80 0.85 -8.30 6.81
C TRP A 80 1.31 -7.01 6.13
N CYS A 81 1.78 -7.14 4.90
CA CYS A 81 2.29 -6.05 4.07
C CYS A 81 2.01 -6.34 2.60
N GLY A 82 2.11 -5.32 1.76
CA GLY A 82 2.15 -5.42 0.32
C GLY A 82 3.55 -5.75 -0.21
N GLY A 83 3.66 -5.87 -1.52
CA GLY A 83 4.90 -6.02 -2.24
C GLY A 83 4.67 -6.07 -3.74
N SER A 84 5.76 -6.09 -4.51
CA SER A 84 5.74 -6.13 -5.97
C SER A 84 6.62 -7.24 -6.50
N LEU A 85 6.09 -8.11 -7.35
CA LEU A 85 6.89 -9.07 -8.12
C LEU A 85 7.65 -8.30 -9.20
N VAL A 86 8.98 -8.23 -9.11
CA VAL A 86 9.83 -7.48 -10.05
C VAL A 86 10.62 -8.37 -11.00
N ARG A 87 10.71 -9.66 -10.69
CA ARG A 87 11.19 -10.75 -11.56
C ARG A 87 10.59 -12.05 -11.07
N ASP A 88 10.71 -13.10 -11.87
CA ASP A 88 10.12 -14.43 -11.60
C ASP A 88 10.39 -14.98 -10.17
N LYS A 89 11.50 -14.62 -9.53
CA LYS A 89 11.88 -15.05 -8.18
C LYS A 89 12.09 -13.91 -7.17
N TRP A 90 11.83 -12.66 -7.57
CA TRP A 90 12.19 -11.52 -6.75
C TRP A 90 10.99 -10.62 -6.47
N VAL A 91 10.77 -10.36 -5.19
CA VAL A 91 9.74 -9.44 -4.72
C VAL A 91 10.41 -8.28 -3.99
N ILE A 92 9.94 -7.06 -4.25
CA ILE A 92 10.29 -5.87 -3.46
C ILE A 92 9.17 -5.59 -2.47
N THR A 93 9.53 -5.23 -1.24
CA THR A 93 8.65 -4.78 -0.16
C THR A 93 9.37 -3.77 0.72
N ALA A 94 8.72 -3.23 1.75
CA ALA A 94 9.39 -2.35 2.72
C ALA A 94 10.30 -3.15 3.68
N ALA A 95 11.42 -2.53 4.08
CA ALA A 95 12.34 -3.13 5.05
C ALA A 95 11.69 -3.29 6.42
N HIS A 96 10.88 -2.31 6.87
CA HIS A 96 10.19 -2.38 8.16
C HIS A 96 9.20 -3.56 8.25
N CYS A 97 8.71 -4.06 7.12
CA CYS A 97 7.85 -5.24 7.08
C CYS A 97 8.57 -6.54 7.42
N VAL A 98 9.90 -6.58 7.22
CA VAL A 98 10.69 -7.82 7.28
C VAL A 98 11.91 -7.74 8.19
N GLU A 99 12.24 -6.57 8.75
CA GLU A 99 13.35 -6.41 9.69
C GLU A 99 13.15 -7.31 10.92
N GLY A 100 14.12 -8.18 11.18
CA GLY A 100 14.07 -9.12 12.31
C GLY A 100 13.08 -10.28 12.15
N VAL A 101 12.46 -10.43 11.00
CA VAL A 101 11.54 -11.54 10.70
C VAL A 101 12.33 -12.68 10.04
N SER A 102 12.05 -13.92 10.44
CA SER A 102 12.64 -15.09 9.79
C SER A 102 11.93 -15.41 8.50
N GLU A 103 12.70 -15.77 7.43
CA GLU A 103 12.19 -16.20 6.11
C GLU A 103 11.18 -17.35 6.25
N ASN A 104 11.42 -18.27 7.19
CA ASN A 104 10.54 -19.42 7.40
C ASN A 104 9.15 -19.06 7.93
N SER A 105 8.99 -17.84 8.47
CA SER A 105 7.68 -17.34 8.95
C SER A 105 6.93 -16.53 7.90
N LEU A 106 7.55 -16.29 6.74
CA LEU A 106 6.97 -15.49 5.66
C LEU A 106 6.54 -16.37 4.47
N GLN A 107 5.42 -16.01 3.92
CA GLN A 107 4.94 -16.47 2.61
C GLN A 107 4.50 -15.28 1.79
N VAL A 108 4.54 -15.40 0.48
CA VAL A 108 3.92 -14.45 -0.44
C VAL A 108 2.79 -15.11 -1.21
N LYS A 109 1.74 -14.35 -1.48
CA LYS A 109 0.67 -14.72 -2.41
C LYS A 109 0.58 -13.67 -3.50
N ILE A 110 0.52 -14.12 -4.75
CA ILE A 110 0.52 -13.28 -5.95
C ILE A 110 -0.72 -13.62 -6.77
N GLY A 111 -1.34 -12.61 -7.40
CA GLY A 111 -2.57 -12.79 -8.17
C GLY A 111 -3.83 -12.86 -7.29
N LEU A 112 -3.81 -12.21 -6.12
CA LEU A 112 -4.99 -12.05 -5.27
C LEU A 112 -5.76 -10.79 -5.68
N HIS A 113 -7.09 -10.91 -5.69
CA HIS A 113 -8.03 -9.80 -5.60
C HIS A 113 -8.66 -9.81 -4.20
N ASN A 114 -9.29 -10.91 -3.82
CA ASN A 114 -9.74 -11.13 -2.45
C ASN A 114 -8.56 -11.67 -1.62
N VAL A 115 -8.12 -10.92 -0.59
CA VAL A 115 -6.97 -11.25 0.26
C VAL A 115 -7.13 -12.59 1.01
N ASN A 116 -8.37 -13.04 1.22
CA ASN A 116 -8.71 -14.29 1.88
C ASN A 116 -8.84 -15.47 0.91
N SER A 117 -8.70 -15.24 -0.41
CA SER A 117 -8.83 -16.30 -1.41
C SER A 117 -7.75 -17.36 -1.25
N THR A 118 -8.16 -18.63 -1.44
CA THR A 118 -7.27 -19.79 -1.45
C THR A 118 -7.07 -20.35 -2.86
N SER A 119 -7.71 -19.77 -3.88
CA SER A 119 -7.67 -20.23 -5.28
C SER A 119 -7.34 -19.08 -6.23
N GLY A 120 -6.83 -19.40 -7.41
CA GLY A 120 -6.50 -18.42 -8.45
C GLY A 120 -5.21 -17.64 -8.21
N ASN A 121 -4.48 -17.94 -7.14
CA ASN A 121 -3.23 -17.29 -6.77
C ASN A 121 -2.04 -18.26 -6.77
N VAL A 122 -0.84 -17.70 -6.76
CA VAL A 122 0.41 -18.44 -6.55
C VAL A 122 0.96 -18.12 -5.17
N THR A 123 1.19 -19.18 -4.37
CA THR A 123 1.83 -19.05 -3.06
C THR A 123 3.29 -19.51 -3.15
N ARG A 124 4.22 -18.75 -2.55
CA ARG A 124 5.65 -19.09 -2.43
C ARG A 124 6.14 -18.83 -1.01
N ASN A 125 7.05 -19.69 -0.56
CA ASN A 125 7.84 -19.41 0.63
C ASN A 125 8.97 -18.43 0.25
N VAL A 126 9.41 -17.65 1.23
CA VAL A 126 10.60 -16.81 1.11
C VAL A 126 11.82 -17.70 1.39
N ALA A 127 12.82 -17.62 0.52
CA ALA A 127 14.09 -18.34 0.66
C ALA A 127 15.17 -17.46 1.29
N ASP A 128 15.15 -16.15 1.02
CA ASP A 128 16.10 -15.17 1.59
C ASP A 128 15.46 -13.78 1.68
N ILE A 129 15.91 -13.00 2.67
CA ILE A 129 15.48 -11.63 2.93
C ILE A 129 16.71 -10.73 2.87
N ILE A 130 16.74 -9.81 1.93
CA ILE A 130 17.83 -8.87 1.70
C ILE A 130 17.34 -7.45 2.02
N VAL A 131 17.53 -7.03 3.27
CA VAL A 131 17.24 -5.65 3.69
C VAL A 131 18.30 -4.71 3.14
N HIS A 132 17.89 -3.51 2.71
CA HIS A 132 18.85 -2.51 2.23
C HIS A 132 19.92 -2.23 3.29
N PRO A 133 21.23 -2.29 2.97
CA PRO A 133 22.31 -2.22 3.96
C PRO A 133 22.42 -0.89 4.71
N GLN A 134 21.76 0.17 4.21
CA GLN A 134 21.67 1.48 4.84
C GLN A 134 20.26 1.80 5.33
N TYR A 135 19.40 0.79 5.47
CA TYR A 135 18.11 0.98 6.08
C TYR A 135 18.25 1.49 7.51
N SER A 136 17.40 2.43 7.90
CA SER A 136 17.38 3.00 9.24
C SER A 136 15.96 2.97 9.80
N SER A 137 15.70 2.10 10.76
CA SER A 137 14.38 1.99 11.40
C SER A 137 13.97 3.25 12.18
N ASN A 138 14.92 4.12 12.54
CA ASN A 138 14.61 5.38 13.23
C ASN A 138 14.09 6.48 12.29
N SER A 139 14.53 6.49 11.04
CA SER A 139 14.18 7.52 10.05
C SER A 139 13.45 6.96 8.84
N LEU A 140 13.25 5.64 8.78
CA LEU A 140 12.74 4.91 7.64
C LEU A 140 13.46 5.22 6.31
N ASN A 141 14.70 5.74 6.40
CA ASN A 141 15.50 5.99 5.21
C ASN A 141 15.96 4.66 4.58
N ASN A 142 15.89 4.55 3.25
CA ASN A 142 16.13 3.32 2.50
C ASN A 142 15.22 2.16 2.95
N ASP A 143 13.95 2.44 3.18
CA ASP A 143 12.96 1.48 3.67
C ASP A 143 12.49 0.54 2.57
N TYR A 144 13.37 -0.30 2.07
CA TYR A 144 13.02 -1.38 1.15
C TYR A 144 13.87 -2.61 1.36
N ALA A 145 13.30 -3.76 0.99
CA ALA A 145 13.93 -5.05 1.04
C ALA A 145 13.57 -5.87 -0.21
N ILE A 146 14.44 -6.80 -0.56
CA ILE A 146 14.24 -7.76 -1.63
C ILE A 146 14.05 -9.15 -1.01
N LEU A 147 13.02 -9.86 -1.44
CA LEU A 147 12.77 -11.24 -1.04
C LEU A 147 13.12 -12.16 -2.21
N GLU A 148 13.97 -13.16 -1.97
CA GLU A 148 14.12 -14.28 -2.90
C GLU A 148 13.04 -15.33 -2.62
N LEU A 149 12.29 -15.71 -3.64
CA LEU A 149 11.28 -16.76 -3.55
C LEU A 149 11.91 -18.15 -3.70
N SER A 150 11.37 -19.13 -2.98
CA SER A 150 11.84 -20.53 -3.00
C SER A 150 11.75 -21.18 -4.40
N SER A 151 10.87 -20.68 -5.27
CA SER A 151 10.73 -21.13 -6.66
C SER A 151 10.11 -20.03 -7.53
N PRO A 152 10.36 -20.05 -8.86
CA PRO A 152 9.86 -19.02 -9.77
C PRO A 152 8.33 -18.92 -9.80
N VAL A 153 7.85 -17.72 -10.12
CA VAL A 153 6.46 -17.40 -10.49
C VAL A 153 6.47 -17.10 -11.98
N THR A 154 5.80 -17.93 -12.78
CA THR A 154 5.76 -17.81 -14.23
C THR A 154 4.35 -17.58 -14.76
N THR A 155 3.37 -17.46 -13.85
CA THR A 155 1.95 -17.30 -14.18
C THR A 155 1.54 -15.83 -14.24
N PHE A 156 2.28 -14.96 -13.54
CA PHE A 156 2.01 -13.53 -13.43
C PHE A 156 3.21 -12.74 -13.94
N GLU A 157 2.91 -11.67 -14.67
CA GLU A 157 3.95 -10.78 -15.21
C GLU A 157 4.51 -9.87 -14.11
N PRO A 158 5.84 -9.81 -13.96
CA PRO A 158 6.49 -8.87 -13.07
C PRO A 158 6.33 -7.43 -13.56
N ILE A 159 6.31 -6.46 -12.63
CA ILE A 159 6.39 -5.05 -12.98
C ILE A 159 7.82 -4.65 -13.35
N GLN A 160 7.95 -3.75 -14.30
CA GLN A 160 9.23 -3.12 -14.64
C GLN A 160 9.60 -2.07 -13.58
N LEU A 161 10.89 -1.90 -13.35
CA LEU A 161 11.38 -0.82 -12.50
C LEU A 161 11.60 0.41 -13.38
N ILE A 162 11.27 1.59 -12.88
CA ILE A 162 11.59 2.83 -13.56
C ILE A 162 13.07 2.89 -13.89
N THR A 163 13.40 3.22 -15.12
CA THR A 163 14.80 3.25 -15.61
C THR A 163 15.33 4.65 -15.83
N GLU A 164 14.46 5.60 -16.06
CA GLU A 164 14.77 7.01 -16.33
C GLU A 164 13.72 7.91 -15.65
N ASN A 165 14.05 9.16 -15.38
CA ASN A 165 13.08 10.17 -14.93
C ASN A 165 12.28 10.66 -16.16
N SER A 166 11.45 9.77 -16.71
CA SER A 166 10.69 10.02 -17.95
C SER A 166 9.41 10.83 -17.75
N HIS A 167 9.18 11.37 -16.56
CA HIS A 167 7.93 12.04 -16.19
C HIS A 167 8.19 13.51 -15.89
N ASP A 168 8.46 14.29 -16.93
CA ASP A 168 8.73 15.73 -16.85
C ASP A 168 7.46 16.60 -16.92
N ASP A 169 6.28 16.00 -17.12
CA ASP A 169 5.01 16.72 -17.25
C ASP A 169 4.31 16.84 -15.88
N GLU A 170 4.18 18.04 -15.37
CA GLU A 170 3.43 18.36 -14.15
C GLU A 170 1.93 18.60 -14.43
N PRO A 171 1.01 18.17 -13.55
CA PRO A 171 1.21 17.36 -12.36
C PRO A 171 1.35 15.86 -12.67
N VAL A 172 2.34 15.24 -12.03
CA VAL A 172 2.58 13.79 -12.18
C VAL A 172 1.65 13.03 -11.25
N MET A 173 0.83 12.15 -11.82
CA MET A 173 -0.05 11.25 -11.07
C MET A 173 0.57 9.86 -11.00
N ALA A 174 0.48 9.25 -9.84
CA ALA A 174 0.90 7.88 -9.60
C ALA A 174 -0.26 7.09 -8.99
N THR A 175 -0.26 5.78 -9.13
CA THR A 175 -1.26 4.90 -8.53
C THR A 175 -0.62 4.07 -7.44
N THR A 176 -1.27 3.96 -6.28
CA THR A 176 -0.92 3.00 -5.24
C THR A 176 -2.08 2.02 -5.04
N MET A 177 -1.77 0.82 -4.52
CA MET A 177 -2.78 -0.22 -4.33
C MET A 177 -2.43 -1.14 -3.18
N GLY A 178 -3.47 -1.72 -2.56
CA GLY A 178 -3.31 -2.67 -1.49
C GLY A 178 -4.60 -3.15 -0.84
N TRP A 179 -4.44 -3.80 0.31
CA TRP A 179 -5.53 -4.32 1.15
C TRP A 179 -5.54 -3.66 2.53
N GLY A 180 -4.92 -2.49 2.64
CA GLY A 180 -4.83 -1.74 3.88
C GLY A 180 -6.16 -1.19 4.38
N ALA A 181 -6.08 -0.44 5.48
CA ALA A 181 -7.22 0.22 6.08
C ALA A 181 -7.91 1.16 5.09
N THR A 182 -9.22 1.23 5.15
CA THR A 182 -10.05 1.97 4.21
C THR A 182 -10.60 3.28 4.79
N TYR A 183 -10.41 3.48 6.08
CA TYR A 183 -10.70 4.72 6.82
C TYR A 183 -9.89 4.75 8.10
N GLU A 184 -9.76 5.95 8.70
CA GLU A 184 -9.09 6.14 9.98
C GLU A 184 -9.72 5.27 11.09
N GLY A 185 -8.87 4.49 11.78
CA GLY A 185 -9.33 3.56 12.84
C GLY A 185 -9.84 2.20 12.34
N ASP A 186 -9.75 1.91 11.05
CA ASP A 186 -9.97 0.56 10.53
C ASP A 186 -8.74 -0.31 10.81
N TRP A 187 -8.93 -1.38 11.59
CA TRP A 187 -7.88 -2.35 11.93
C TRP A 187 -7.95 -3.64 11.09
N ASN A 188 -8.94 -3.77 10.22
CA ASN A 188 -9.19 -5.01 9.48
C ASN A 188 -8.66 -4.95 8.03
N GLY A 189 -8.55 -3.74 7.47
CA GLY A 189 -8.21 -3.54 6.07
C GLY A 189 -9.30 -4.01 5.10
N SER A 190 -9.04 -3.83 3.81
CA SER A 190 -9.95 -4.26 2.75
C SER A 190 -9.85 -5.76 2.48
N THR A 191 -11.01 -6.37 2.21
CA THR A 191 -11.08 -7.75 1.70
C THR A 191 -10.66 -7.83 0.24
N TYR A 192 -10.95 -6.80 -0.54
CA TYR A 192 -10.63 -6.72 -1.97
C TYR A 192 -9.48 -5.77 -2.22
N LEU A 193 -8.72 -6.02 -3.28
CA LEU A 193 -7.64 -5.13 -3.69
C LEU A 193 -8.21 -3.79 -4.12
N MET A 194 -7.73 -2.74 -3.49
CA MET A 194 -8.14 -1.36 -3.75
C MET A 194 -7.02 -0.61 -4.45
N GLU A 195 -7.35 0.45 -5.16
CA GLU A 195 -6.40 1.38 -5.79
C GLU A 195 -6.81 2.83 -5.60
N VAL A 196 -5.84 3.72 -5.64
CA VAL A 196 -6.06 5.18 -5.64
C VAL A 196 -4.97 5.86 -6.46
N ASP A 197 -5.38 6.86 -7.22
CA ASP A 197 -4.45 7.77 -7.90
C ASP A 197 -4.09 8.92 -6.97
N VAL A 198 -2.81 9.18 -6.83
CA VAL A 198 -2.25 10.21 -5.95
C VAL A 198 -1.28 11.12 -6.70
N PRO A 199 -1.32 12.44 -6.49
CA PRO A 199 -0.33 13.33 -7.08
C PRO A 199 1.05 13.10 -6.44
N ILE A 200 2.10 13.18 -7.23
CA ILE A 200 3.47 13.30 -6.72
C ILE A 200 3.67 14.73 -6.24
N ASP A 201 4.08 14.92 -4.98
CA ASP A 201 4.36 16.22 -4.38
C ASP A 201 5.86 16.39 -4.12
N GLU A 202 6.55 17.08 -5.00
CA GLU A 202 7.98 17.36 -4.83
C GLU A 202 8.29 18.22 -3.60
N SER A 203 7.33 19.01 -3.12
CA SER A 203 7.51 19.85 -1.93
C SER A 203 7.44 19.07 -0.63
N CYS A 204 6.80 17.88 -0.67
CA CYS A 204 6.50 17.05 0.50
C CYS A 204 5.73 17.81 1.61
N GLY A 205 5.06 18.89 1.27
CA GLY A 205 4.19 19.64 2.17
C GLY A 205 4.81 19.92 3.55
N ASN A 206 4.04 19.65 4.61
CA ASN A 206 4.45 19.89 6.00
C ASN A 206 5.49 18.90 6.55
N ILE A 207 5.76 17.80 5.83
CA ILE A 207 6.68 16.74 6.27
C ILE A 207 8.07 16.84 5.64
N GLY A 208 8.31 17.83 4.75
CA GLY A 208 9.55 17.95 3.97
C GLY A 208 10.84 17.89 4.77
N ASN A 209 10.84 18.30 6.05
CA ASN A 209 12.02 18.23 6.92
C ASN A 209 12.38 16.79 7.37
N GLN A 210 11.51 15.80 7.16
CA GLN A 210 11.70 14.41 7.54
C GLN A 210 12.01 13.54 6.31
N VAL A 211 11.85 14.10 5.12
CA VAL A 211 12.08 13.44 3.85
C VAL A 211 13.55 13.48 3.48
N THR A 212 14.05 12.38 2.97
CA THR A 212 15.44 12.27 2.46
C THR A 212 15.43 12.18 0.93
N ASN A 213 16.59 12.33 0.31
CA ASN A 213 16.74 12.18 -1.14
C ASN A 213 16.42 10.77 -1.68
N ASN A 214 16.16 9.81 -0.79
CA ASN A 214 15.79 8.44 -1.15
C ASN A 214 14.29 8.20 -1.01
N MET A 215 13.51 9.27 -0.86
CA MET A 215 12.06 9.23 -0.66
C MET A 215 11.37 10.09 -1.71
N VAL A 216 10.20 9.67 -2.14
CA VAL A 216 9.27 10.45 -2.96
C VAL A 216 7.99 10.65 -2.17
N CYS A 217 7.42 11.83 -2.25
CA CYS A 217 6.15 12.14 -1.61
C CYS A 217 5.03 12.03 -2.64
N ALA A 218 3.95 11.35 -2.24
CA ALA A 218 2.72 11.27 -3.03
C ALA A 218 1.53 11.36 -2.09
N GLY A 219 0.45 11.99 -2.54
CA GLY A 219 -0.76 12.21 -1.75
C GLY A 219 -1.29 13.62 -1.89
N ASP A 220 -2.55 13.85 -1.47
CA ASP A 220 -3.16 15.19 -1.47
C ASP A 220 -2.91 15.89 -0.13
N ASN A 221 -2.24 17.05 -0.17
CA ASN A 221 -2.00 17.91 1.01
C ASN A 221 -3.29 18.39 1.71
N ASN A 222 -4.45 18.27 1.07
CA ASN A 222 -5.75 18.59 1.67
C ASN A 222 -6.44 17.38 2.31
N GLY A 223 -5.85 16.21 2.21
CA GLY A 223 -6.42 14.93 2.62
C GLY A 223 -7.52 14.43 1.68
N GLY A 224 -7.89 13.17 1.78
CA GLY A 224 -9.00 12.56 1.03
C GLY A 224 -8.61 11.39 0.13
N GLU A 225 -7.39 11.37 -0.39
CA GLU A 225 -6.88 10.28 -1.24
C GLU A 225 -5.51 9.86 -0.71
N ASP A 226 -5.41 8.64 -0.16
CA ASP A 226 -4.17 8.20 0.48
C ASP A 226 -4.09 6.67 0.66
N SER A 227 -2.88 6.17 0.90
CA SER A 227 -2.66 4.80 1.38
C SER A 227 -2.68 4.75 2.92
N CYS A 228 -3.02 3.59 3.48
CA CYS A 228 -3.20 3.43 4.91
C CYS A 228 -2.48 2.20 5.47
N GLN A 229 -2.65 1.91 6.78
CA GLN A 229 -2.07 0.75 7.45
C GLN A 229 -2.45 -0.56 6.73
N GLY A 230 -1.44 -1.37 6.41
CA GLY A 230 -1.58 -2.61 5.65
C GLY A 230 -1.17 -2.49 4.17
N ASP A 231 -1.02 -1.25 3.64
CA ASP A 231 -0.48 -1.02 2.30
C ASP A 231 1.05 -0.95 2.30
N SER A 232 1.69 -0.81 3.47
CA SER A 232 3.15 -0.86 3.66
C SER A 232 3.81 -1.94 2.81
N GLY A 233 4.88 -1.59 2.10
CA GLY A 233 5.58 -2.50 1.18
C GLY A 233 4.93 -2.63 -0.19
N GLY A 234 3.70 -2.16 -0.37
CA GLY A 234 2.99 -2.14 -1.65
C GLY A 234 3.63 -1.20 -2.68
N PRO A 235 3.21 -1.29 -3.94
CA PRO A 235 3.76 -0.49 -5.02
C PRO A 235 3.20 0.93 -5.07
N LEU A 236 4.04 1.88 -5.45
CA LEU A 236 3.65 3.09 -6.15
C LEU A 236 4.10 2.95 -7.60
N ILE A 237 3.19 3.15 -8.52
CA ILE A 237 3.43 2.94 -9.94
C ILE A 237 3.06 4.17 -10.77
N MET A 238 3.66 4.25 -11.94
CA MET A 238 3.24 5.17 -12.98
C MET A 238 3.07 4.42 -14.30
N THR A 239 2.32 5.02 -15.22
CA THR A 239 2.18 4.51 -16.58
C THR A 239 3.14 5.28 -17.47
N ASN A 240 4.00 4.56 -18.20
CA ASN A 240 4.92 5.17 -19.17
C ASN A 240 4.20 5.54 -20.49
N ASP A 241 4.92 6.18 -21.40
CA ASP A 241 4.40 6.62 -22.71
C ASP A 241 3.89 5.45 -23.59
N GLU A 242 4.31 4.24 -23.31
CA GLU A 242 3.90 3.01 -24.03
C GLU A 242 2.63 2.39 -23.39
N GLY A 243 2.17 2.93 -22.27
CA GLY A 243 1.01 2.44 -21.54
C GLY A 243 1.33 1.27 -20.59
N GLU A 244 2.62 1.04 -20.30
CA GLU A 244 3.06 0.00 -19.38
C GLU A 244 3.28 0.57 -17.97
N TYR A 245 3.04 -0.25 -16.94
CA TYR A 245 3.28 0.14 -15.56
C TYR A 245 4.75 0.03 -15.18
N GLU A 246 5.26 1.06 -14.52
CA GLU A 246 6.61 1.09 -13.94
C GLU A 246 6.53 1.33 -12.43
N LEU A 247 7.30 0.55 -11.67
CA LEU A 247 7.44 0.72 -10.21
C LEU A 247 8.37 1.89 -9.94
N ILE A 248 7.83 2.94 -9.32
CA ILE A 248 8.57 4.15 -8.95
C ILE A 248 8.88 4.23 -7.46
N GLY A 249 8.14 3.51 -6.63
CA GLY A 249 8.33 3.54 -5.18
C GLY A 249 7.70 2.36 -4.44
N VAL A 250 7.97 2.33 -3.13
CA VAL A 250 7.45 1.34 -2.18
C VAL A 250 6.80 2.10 -1.03
N VAL A 251 5.56 1.77 -0.70
CA VAL A 251 4.84 2.37 0.42
C VAL A 251 5.62 2.15 1.72
N SER A 252 5.98 3.25 2.40
CA SER A 252 6.81 3.23 3.61
C SER A 252 6.09 3.82 4.81
N TRP A 253 5.89 5.13 4.85
CA TRP A 253 5.27 5.83 5.97
C TRP A 253 4.60 7.12 5.52
N GLY A 254 3.76 7.70 6.39
CA GLY A 254 3.12 8.97 6.15
C GLY A 254 2.45 9.52 7.41
N TYR A 255 1.87 10.71 7.29
CA TYR A 255 1.00 11.33 8.28
C TYR A 255 -0.39 11.47 7.66
N GLY A 256 -1.40 11.01 8.39
CA GLY A 256 -2.79 11.22 8.06
C GLY A 256 -3.43 12.30 8.92
#